data_de30b1cd3d7ad5d6f2dcd9ad64229500
#
_entry.id   de30b1cd3d7ad5d6f2dcd9ad64229500
#
_cell.length_a   1.000
_cell.length_b   1.000
_cell.length_c   1.000
_cell.angle_alpha   90.00
_cell.angle_beta   90.00
_cell.angle_gamma   90.00
#
_symmetry.space_group_name_H-M   'P 1'
#
loop_
_entity.id
_entity.type
_entity.pdbx_description
1 polymer ?
#
loop_
_entity_poly.entity_id
_entity_poly.type
_entity_poly.pdbx_seq_one_letter_code
_entity_poly.pdbx_strand_id
1 'polypeptide(L)'
;RSPSRGLGDVYKRQIVEGAAKIYDLQDPTSKMSKSGANPKGIVNLLDEPKTSAKRIRSAVTDNDGVIAFDKENKPGVSNLLVIQSALTGKPIDDIVAGYEGQGYGALKVDTAEALESFTTPLRARFDELMSDRAELESILARGAERAREVAAPLLADVYDKVGFLAPKR
;
A
#
# COMPACT_ATOMS: atom_id res chain seq x y z
N ARG A 1 -8.09 -17.40 -4.69
CA ARG A 1 -7.04 -18.18 -3.99
C ARG A 1 -7.67 -18.87 -2.81
N SER A 2 -7.56 -20.20 -2.75
CA SER A 2 -7.90 -20.94 -1.54
C SER A 2 -7.16 -20.33 -0.34
N PRO A 3 -7.83 -20.08 0.79
CA PRO A 3 -7.13 -19.71 2.00
C PRO A 3 -6.12 -20.82 2.30
N SER A 4 -4.88 -20.46 2.61
CA SER A 4 -3.90 -21.43 3.04
C SER A 4 -4.49 -22.14 4.27
N ARG A 5 -4.76 -23.43 4.18
CA ARG A 5 -5.13 -24.28 5.29
C ARG A 5 -3.87 -24.62 6.09
N GLY A 6 -3.21 -23.58 6.59
CA GLY A 6 -2.20 -23.77 7.61
C GLY A 6 -2.91 -24.01 8.94
N LEU A 7 -2.33 -24.81 9.75
CA LEU A 7 -2.62 -25.24 11.12
C LEU A 7 -3.33 -24.19 12.02
N GLY A 8 -4.54 -23.74 11.64
CA GLY A 8 -5.34 -22.82 12.45
C GLY A 8 -4.86 -21.37 12.46
N ASP A 9 -3.80 -21.02 11.75
CA ASP A 9 -3.35 -19.66 11.61
C ASP A 9 -4.27 -18.89 10.67
N VAL A 10 -5.14 -18.08 11.26
CA VAL A 10 -6.07 -17.22 10.52
C VAL A 10 -5.43 -15.86 10.32
N TYR A 11 -4.54 -15.80 9.40
CA TYR A 11 -4.05 -14.53 8.88
C TYR A 11 -5.15 -13.86 8.05
N LYS A 12 -5.85 -12.91 8.63
CA LYS A 12 -6.81 -12.06 7.90
C LYS A 12 -6.05 -11.03 7.07
N ARG A 13 -5.80 -11.38 5.82
CA ARG A 13 -5.30 -10.44 4.84
C ARG A 13 -6.43 -9.50 4.45
N GLN A 14 -6.35 -8.25 4.86
CA GLN A 14 -7.22 -7.20 4.32
C GLN A 14 -6.76 -6.87 2.90
N ILE A 15 -7.62 -7.13 1.93
CA ILE A 15 -7.40 -6.75 0.53
C ILE A 15 -8.40 -5.64 0.25
N VAL A 16 -7.91 -4.47 -0.10
CA VAL A 16 -8.73 -3.42 -0.71
C VAL A 16 -9.02 -3.88 -2.13
N GLU A 17 -10.26 -4.27 -2.43
CA GLU A 17 -10.62 -4.92 -3.69
C GLU A 17 -10.18 -4.12 -4.92
N GLY A 18 -10.36 -2.80 -4.92
CA GLY A 18 -9.99 -1.93 -6.04
C GLY A 18 -8.48 -1.72 -6.22
N ALA A 19 -7.68 -1.86 -5.16
CA ALA A 19 -6.26 -1.52 -5.14
C ALA A 19 -5.36 -2.69 -4.71
N ALA A 20 -5.76 -3.93 -4.99
CA ALA A 20 -5.02 -5.13 -4.64
C ALA A 20 -3.62 -5.19 -5.28
N LYS A 21 -3.39 -4.46 -6.37
CA LYS A 21 -2.11 -4.37 -7.06
C LYS A 21 -1.95 -2.98 -7.64
N ILE A 22 -0.91 -2.27 -7.20
CA ILE A 22 -0.45 -1.00 -7.78
C ILE A 22 0.74 -1.30 -8.68
N TYR A 23 0.80 -0.64 -9.83
CA TYR A 23 1.84 -0.81 -10.82
C TYR A 23 2.90 0.29 -10.73
N ASP A 24 4.08 0.01 -11.27
CA ASP A 24 5.18 0.97 -11.35
C ASP A 24 4.75 2.19 -12.19
N LEU A 25 5.14 3.41 -11.75
CA LEU A 25 4.73 4.65 -12.40
C LEU A 25 5.44 4.90 -13.75
N GLN A 26 6.57 4.23 -13.98
CA GLN A 26 7.35 4.36 -15.21
C GLN A 26 7.18 3.15 -16.14
N ASP A 27 6.77 2.01 -15.58
CA ASP A 27 6.41 0.79 -16.31
C ASP A 27 5.10 0.23 -15.77
N PRO A 28 3.93 0.70 -16.23
CA PRO A 28 2.63 0.30 -15.72
C PRO A 28 2.22 -1.14 -16.06
N THR A 29 3.10 -1.92 -16.70
CA THR A 29 2.95 -3.36 -16.90
C THR A 29 3.55 -4.18 -15.76
N SER A 30 4.50 -3.60 -15.04
CA SER A 30 5.20 -4.21 -13.91
C SER A 30 4.59 -3.78 -12.58
N LYS A 31 4.57 -4.69 -11.58
CA LYS A 31 4.11 -4.35 -10.24
C LYS A 31 5.10 -3.38 -9.57
N MET A 32 4.59 -2.33 -8.92
CA MET A 32 5.42 -1.48 -8.05
C MET A 32 6.09 -2.32 -6.96
N SER A 33 7.41 -2.27 -6.91
CA SER A 33 8.23 -3.07 -5.99
C SER A 33 9.36 -2.24 -5.40
N LYS A 34 9.63 -2.42 -4.09
CA LYS A 34 10.75 -1.73 -3.40
C LYS A 34 12.12 -2.05 -4.00
N SER A 35 12.26 -3.21 -4.64
CA SER A 35 13.47 -3.64 -5.34
C SER A 35 13.49 -3.33 -6.83
N GLY A 36 12.55 -2.50 -7.31
CA GLY A 36 12.49 -2.07 -8.70
C GLY A 36 13.74 -1.28 -9.10
N ALA A 37 14.19 -1.48 -10.34
CA ALA A 37 15.42 -0.86 -10.85
C ALA A 37 15.29 0.68 -11.03
N ASN A 38 14.07 1.21 -11.21
CA ASN A 38 13.85 2.62 -11.43
C ASN A 38 13.20 3.30 -10.21
N PRO A 39 13.94 4.10 -9.44
CA PRO A 39 13.40 4.81 -8.26
C PRO A 39 12.27 5.78 -8.58
N LYS A 40 12.13 6.24 -9.83
CA LYS A 40 11.04 7.14 -10.25
C LYS A 40 9.70 6.43 -10.41
N GLY A 41 9.73 5.11 -10.57
CA GLY A 41 8.53 4.25 -10.68
C GLY A 41 7.89 3.90 -9.34
N ILE A 42 8.55 4.23 -8.22
CA ILE A 42 8.18 3.74 -6.89
C ILE A 42 7.76 4.90 -5.99
N VAL A 43 6.72 4.70 -5.20
CA VAL A 43 6.33 5.60 -4.10
C VAL A 43 6.57 4.87 -2.79
N ASN A 44 7.50 5.38 -1.97
CA ASN A 44 7.67 4.92 -0.59
C ASN A 44 6.89 5.85 0.35
N LEU A 45 6.16 5.28 1.28
CA LEU A 45 5.30 6.04 2.21
C LEU A 45 6.08 7.00 3.11
N LEU A 46 7.36 6.74 3.33
CA LEU A 46 8.26 7.56 4.15
C LEU A 46 9.14 8.52 3.34
N ASP A 47 8.99 8.56 2.01
CA ASP A 47 9.63 9.58 1.19
C ASP A 47 9.04 10.96 1.52
N GLU A 48 9.79 12.01 1.20
CA GLU A 48 9.27 13.38 1.26
C GLU A 48 8.00 13.50 0.41
N PRO A 49 6.85 13.99 0.96
CA PRO A 49 5.57 14.00 0.24
C PRO A 49 5.65 14.68 -1.13
N LYS A 50 6.38 15.81 -1.22
CA LYS A 50 6.61 16.52 -2.49
C LYS A 50 7.38 15.69 -3.52
N THR A 51 8.29 14.83 -3.09
CA THR A 51 9.03 13.94 -3.98
C THR A 51 8.11 12.87 -4.53
N SER A 52 7.26 12.28 -3.71
CA SER A 52 6.24 11.31 -4.13
C SER A 52 5.22 11.92 -5.07
N ALA A 53 4.75 13.13 -4.80
CA ALA A 53 3.87 13.90 -5.67
C ALA A 53 4.52 14.18 -7.04
N LYS A 54 5.82 14.52 -7.07
CA LYS A 54 6.57 14.72 -8.33
C LYS A 54 6.64 13.43 -9.15
N ARG A 55 6.81 12.27 -8.52
CA ARG A 55 6.81 10.97 -9.21
C ARG A 55 5.45 10.67 -9.85
N ILE A 56 4.33 10.92 -9.16
CA ILE A 56 2.98 10.79 -9.73
C ILE A 56 2.81 11.69 -10.95
N ARG A 57 3.20 12.97 -10.87
CA ARG A 57 3.10 13.90 -12.01
C ARG A 57 3.92 13.47 -13.22
N SER A 58 5.02 12.73 -13.01
CA SER A 58 5.88 12.18 -14.06
C SER A 58 5.52 10.75 -14.48
N ALA A 59 4.43 10.18 -13.98
CA ALA A 59 4.00 8.82 -14.34
C ALA A 59 3.76 8.70 -15.85
N VAL A 60 4.12 7.55 -16.40
CA VAL A 60 3.92 7.25 -17.82
C VAL A 60 2.44 7.03 -18.10
N THR A 61 1.95 7.67 -19.15
CA THR A 61 0.59 7.53 -19.71
C THR A 61 0.69 7.41 -21.23
N ASP A 62 -0.37 6.94 -21.88
CA ASP A 62 -0.50 6.98 -23.35
C ASP A 62 -0.60 8.42 -23.88
N ASN A 63 -0.78 8.58 -25.18
CA ASN A 63 -0.73 9.87 -25.87
C ASN A 63 -2.09 10.38 -26.39
N ASP A 64 -3.19 9.65 -26.15
CA ASP A 64 -4.50 10.05 -26.70
C ASP A 64 -5.21 11.12 -25.85
N GLY A 65 -4.78 11.32 -24.61
CA GLY A 65 -5.31 12.37 -23.73
C GLY A 65 -6.67 12.04 -23.11
N VAL A 66 -7.28 10.91 -23.42
CA VAL A 66 -8.61 10.52 -22.92
C VAL A 66 -8.49 9.77 -21.62
N ILE A 67 -9.11 10.29 -20.56
CA ILE A 67 -9.16 9.62 -19.25
C ILE A 67 -10.26 8.58 -19.26
N ALA A 68 -9.86 7.30 -19.27
CA ALA A 68 -10.74 6.14 -19.20
C ALA A 68 -10.07 5.01 -18.43
N PHE A 69 -10.87 4.18 -17.78
CA PHE A 69 -10.38 3.00 -17.08
C PHE A 69 -10.32 1.80 -18.02
N ASP A 70 -9.14 1.53 -18.56
CA ASP A 70 -8.85 0.42 -19.45
C ASP A 70 -7.45 -0.12 -19.11
N LYS A 71 -7.40 -1.28 -18.46
CA LYS A 71 -6.12 -1.87 -18.03
C LYS A 71 -5.26 -2.41 -19.17
N GLU A 72 -5.86 -2.72 -20.31
CA GLU A 72 -5.16 -3.31 -21.46
C GLU A 72 -4.56 -2.21 -22.34
N ASN A 73 -5.36 -1.21 -22.70
CA ASN A 73 -4.94 -0.15 -23.62
C ASN A 73 -4.39 1.09 -22.94
N LYS A 74 -4.80 1.35 -21.67
CA LYS A 74 -4.42 2.52 -20.86
C LYS A 74 -3.89 2.12 -19.49
N PRO A 75 -2.86 1.26 -19.40
CA PRO A 75 -2.41 0.75 -18.10
C PRO A 75 -1.90 1.85 -17.16
N GLY A 76 -1.23 2.88 -17.68
CA GLY A 76 -0.73 4.00 -16.89
C GLY A 76 -1.84 4.88 -16.31
N VAL A 77 -2.83 5.23 -17.12
CA VAL A 77 -4.02 6.01 -16.69
C VAL A 77 -4.84 5.20 -15.69
N SER A 78 -5.09 3.93 -16.00
CA SER A 78 -5.82 3.02 -15.10
C SER A 78 -5.12 2.86 -13.74
N ASN A 79 -3.78 2.81 -13.72
CA ASN A 79 -3.01 2.75 -12.49
C ASN A 79 -3.19 4.03 -11.64
N LEU A 80 -3.16 5.22 -12.26
CA LEU A 80 -3.40 6.49 -11.57
C LEU A 80 -4.83 6.57 -11.01
N LEU A 81 -5.83 6.13 -11.77
CA LEU A 81 -7.23 6.08 -11.31
C LEU A 81 -7.39 5.15 -10.10
N VAL A 82 -6.73 3.97 -10.11
CA VAL A 82 -6.73 3.04 -8.97
C VAL A 82 -6.07 3.69 -7.74
N ILE A 83 -4.93 4.37 -7.92
CA ILE A 83 -4.25 5.07 -6.83
C ILE A 83 -5.14 6.16 -6.26
N GLN A 84 -5.75 6.99 -7.10
CA GLN A 84 -6.63 8.07 -6.65
C GLN A 84 -7.88 7.54 -5.94
N SER A 85 -8.49 6.48 -6.47
CA SER A 85 -9.62 5.81 -5.84
C SER A 85 -9.26 5.28 -4.46
N ALA A 86 -8.11 4.61 -4.33
CA ALA A 86 -7.64 4.08 -3.04
C ALA A 86 -7.35 5.17 -2.00
N LEU A 87 -6.84 6.33 -2.42
CA LEU A 87 -6.52 7.46 -1.54
C LEU A 87 -7.76 8.26 -1.13
N THR A 88 -8.73 8.41 -2.04
CA THR A 88 -9.92 9.24 -1.83
C THR A 88 -11.14 8.48 -1.36
N GLY A 89 -11.16 7.15 -1.54
CA GLY A 89 -12.32 6.29 -1.31
C GLY A 89 -13.43 6.44 -2.35
N LYS A 90 -13.23 7.22 -3.42
CA LYS A 90 -14.22 7.41 -4.49
C LYS A 90 -14.20 6.24 -5.47
N PRO A 91 -15.36 5.80 -6.01
CA PRO A 91 -15.43 4.87 -7.11
C PRO A 91 -14.68 5.37 -8.35
N ILE A 92 -14.07 4.46 -9.11
CA ILE A 92 -13.30 4.83 -10.31
C ILE A 92 -14.18 5.51 -11.35
N ASP A 93 -15.41 5.05 -11.54
CA ASP A 93 -16.34 5.63 -12.50
C ASP A 93 -16.70 7.08 -12.17
N ASP A 94 -16.87 7.42 -10.88
CA ASP A 94 -17.12 8.78 -10.42
C ASP A 94 -15.90 9.69 -10.66
N ILE A 95 -14.70 9.13 -10.49
CA ILE A 95 -13.45 9.84 -10.75
C ILE A 95 -13.33 10.13 -12.25
N VAL A 96 -13.56 9.14 -13.10
CA VAL A 96 -13.51 9.31 -14.57
C VAL A 96 -14.52 10.35 -15.03
N ALA A 97 -15.77 10.30 -14.54
CA ALA A 97 -16.80 11.28 -14.87
C ALA A 97 -16.41 12.71 -14.48
N GLY A 98 -15.68 12.87 -13.37
CA GLY A 98 -15.17 14.18 -12.92
C GLY A 98 -14.12 14.80 -13.86
N TYR A 99 -13.53 14.01 -14.76
CA TYR A 99 -12.53 14.47 -15.72
C TYR A 99 -13.04 14.63 -17.14
N GLU A 100 -14.34 14.65 -17.35
CA GLU A 100 -14.89 14.85 -18.70
C GLU A 100 -14.37 16.15 -19.32
N GLY A 101 -13.78 16.05 -20.52
CA GLY A 101 -13.17 17.17 -21.23
C GLY A 101 -11.81 17.64 -20.71
N GLN A 102 -11.22 16.94 -19.72
CA GLN A 102 -9.91 17.24 -19.17
C GLN A 102 -8.86 16.22 -19.66
N GLY A 103 -7.60 16.66 -19.67
CA GLY A 103 -6.46 15.80 -20.04
C GLY A 103 -5.74 15.20 -18.83
N TYR A 104 -4.76 14.35 -19.10
CA TYR A 104 -3.95 13.66 -18.08
C TYR A 104 -3.26 14.56 -17.07
N GLY A 105 -3.01 15.83 -17.43
CA GLY A 105 -2.41 16.81 -16.52
C GLY A 105 -3.25 17.00 -15.25
N ALA A 106 -4.57 17.15 -15.38
CA ALA A 106 -5.49 17.29 -14.25
C ALA A 106 -5.47 16.04 -13.38
N LEU A 107 -5.65 14.84 -13.96
CA LEU A 107 -5.59 13.57 -13.24
C LEU A 107 -4.28 13.41 -12.45
N LYS A 108 -3.14 13.74 -13.05
CA LYS A 108 -1.83 13.62 -12.40
C LYS A 108 -1.66 14.61 -11.25
N VAL A 109 -2.18 15.84 -11.40
CA VAL A 109 -2.13 16.85 -10.33
C VAL A 109 -2.98 16.42 -9.15
N ASP A 110 -4.24 16.10 -9.39
CA ASP A 110 -5.18 15.72 -8.32
C ASP A 110 -4.76 14.44 -7.60
N THR A 111 -4.24 13.45 -8.36
CA THR A 111 -3.69 12.21 -7.75
C THR A 111 -2.45 12.51 -6.90
N ALA A 112 -1.59 13.43 -7.34
CA ALA A 112 -0.42 13.86 -6.57
C ALA A 112 -0.81 14.61 -5.29
N GLU A 113 -1.82 15.48 -5.35
CA GLU A 113 -2.35 16.20 -4.19
C GLU A 113 -3.03 15.25 -3.19
N ALA A 114 -3.81 14.29 -3.68
CA ALA A 114 -4.40 13.25 -2.84
C ALA A 114 -3.31 12.43 -2.11
N LEU A 115 -2.23 12.06 -2.82
CA LEU A 115 -1.10 11.35 -2.22
C LEU A 115 -0.36 12.20 -1.18
N GLU A 116 -0.12 13.47 -1.48
CA GLU A 116 0.54 14.39 -0.54
C GLU A 116 -0.30 14.59 0.72
N SER A 117 -1.61 14.77 0.57
CA SER A 117 -2.55 14.90 1.69
C SER A 117 -2.59 13.65 2.57
N PHE A 118 -2.45 12.45 1.98
CA PHE A 118 -2.40 11.20 2.71
C PHE A 118 -1.06 10.98 3.42
N THR A 119 0.05 11.25 2.74
CA THR A 119 1.40 10.94 3.26
C THR A 119 1.92 11.95 4.28
N THR A 120 1.47 13.20 4.22
CA THR A 120 1.91 14.27 5.14
C THR A 120 1.62 13.94 6.62
N PRO A 121 0.38 13.63 7.03
CA PRO A 121 0.11 13.28 8.43
C PRO A 121 0.75 11.94 8.83
N LEU A 122 0.86 10.99 7.91
CA LEU A 122 1.55 9.72 8.14
C LEU A 122 3.03 9.96 8.49
N ARG A 123 3.70 10.81 7.71
CA ARG A 123 5.10 11.18 7.94
C ARG A 123 5.30 11.92 9.26
N ALA A 124 4.43 12.88 9.56
CA ALA A 124 4.48 13.62 10.81
C ALA A 124 4.34 12.66 12.03
N ARG A 125 3.42 11.70 11.96
CA ARG A 125 3.25 10.70 13.03
C ARG A 125 4.45 9.76 13.13
N PHE A 126 5.03 9.37 12.00
CA PHE A 126 6.27 8.58 11.99
C PHE A 126 7.42 9.34 12.67
N ASP A 127 7.65 10.59 12.31
CA ASP A 127 8.73 11.41 12.86
C ASP A 127 8.53 11.65 14.38
N GLU A 128 7.28 11.86 14.82
CA GLU A 128 6.92 11.96 16.24
C GLU A 128 7.30 10.68 17.01
N LEU A 129 6.87 9.51 16.51
CA LEU A 129 7.18 8.22 17.15
C LEU A 129 8.68 7.92 17.16
N MET A 130 9.39 8.28 16.09
CA MET A 130 10.84 8.08 16.01
C MET A 130 11.63 9.01 16.93
N SER A 131 11.06 10.14 17.30
CA SER A 131 11.67 11.07 18.24
C SER A 131 11.54 10.61 19.70
N ASP A 132 10.54 9.79 20.02
CA ASP A 132 10.32 9.21 21.35
C ASP A 132 10.57 7.70 21.35
N ARG A 133 11.83 7.34 21.57
CA ARG A 133 12.25 5.94 21.59
C ARG A 133 11.57 5.13 22.71
N ALA A 134 11.30 5.73 23.86
CA ALA A 134 10.67 5.04 24.98
C ALA A 134 9.21 4.68 24.65
N GLU A 135 8.46 5.61 24.05
CA GLU A 135 7.09 5.34 23.60
C GLU A 135 7.08 4.28 22.49
N LEU A 136 7.99 4.36 21.52
CA LEU A 136 8.10 3.36 20.46
C LEU A 136 8.36 1.96 21.02
N GLU A 137 9.33 1.81 21.95
CA GLU A 137 9.64 0.54 22.61
C GLU A 137 8.44 0.02 23.41
N SER A 138 7.69 0.91 24.08
CA SER A 138 6.46 0.55 24.80
C SER A 138 5.36 0.00 23.85
N ILE A 139 5.16 0.65 22.69
CA ILE A 139 4.20 0.18 21.69
C ILE A 139 4.60 -1.21 21.17
N LEU A 140 5.89 -1.41 20.86
CA LEU A 140 6.40 -2.70 20.37
C LEU A 140 6.27 -3.79 21.44
N ALA A 141 6.56 -3.49 22.71
CA ALA A 141 6.42 -4.44 23.81
C ALA A 141 4.96 -4.89 24.00
N ARG A 142 4.00 -3.94 24.00
CA ARG A 142 2.56 -4.27 24.07
C ARG A 142 2.11 -5.12 22.87
N GLY A 143 2.59 -4.83 21.66
CA GLY A 143 2.31 -5.60 20.48
C GLY A 143 2.86 -7.03 20.56
N ALA A 144 4.10 -7.18 21.02
CA ALA A 144 4.75 -8.46 21.24
C ALA A 144 4.02 -9.31 22.30
N GLU A 145 3.56 -8.69 23.39
CA GLU A 145 2.80 -9.41 24.43
C GLU A 145 1.47 -9.96 23.88
N ARG A 146 0.69 -9.13 23.17
CA ARG A 146 -0.54 -9.59 22.50
C ARG A 146 -0.30 -10.75 21.53
N ALA A 147 0.81 -10.70 20.78
CA ALA A 147 1.18 -11.78 19.88
C ALA A 147 1.51 -13.08 20.65
N ARG A 148 2.23 -12.96 21.78
CA ARG A 148 2.55 -14.11 22.64
C ARG A 148 1.32 -14.72 23.27
N GLU A 149 0.37 -13.94 23.75
CA GLU A 149 -0.89 -14.43 24.32
C GLU A 149 -1.64 -15.35 23.36
N VAL A 150 -1.60 -15.05 22.06
CA VAL A 150 -2.25 -15.87 21.03
C VAL A 150 -1.38 -17.04 20.58
N ALA A 151 -0.08 -16.79 20.34
CA ALA A 151 0.80 -17.78 19.72
C ALA A 151 1.34 -18.82 20.71
N ALA A 152 1.61 -18.45 21.97
CA ALA A 152 2.25 -19.35 22.90
C ALA A 152 1.38 -20.57 23.28
N PRO A 153 0.07 -20.43 23.53
CA PRO A 153 -0.78 -21.58 23.80
C PRO A 153 -0.86 -22.56 22.61
N LEU A 154 -0.97 -22.01 21.39
CA LEU A 154 -1.01 -22.82 20.19
C LEU A 154 0.31 -23.55 19.95
N LEU A 155 1.44 -22.87 20.14
CA LEU A 155 2.76 -23.49 20.02
C LEU A 155 2.98 -24.61 21.05
N ALA A 156 2.54 -24.40 22.29
CA ALA A 156 2.62 -25.42 23.34
C ALA A 156 1.79 -26.67 22.97
N ASP A 157 0.57 -26.50 22.49
CA ASP A 157 -0.30 -27.58 22.02
C ASP A 157 0.32 -28.36 20.82
N VAL A 158 0.95 -27.62 19.89
CA VAL A 158 1.66 -28.26 18.78
C VAL A 158 2.85 -29.07 19.28
N TYR A 159 3.67 -28.51 20.18
CA TYR A 159 4.82 -29.23 20.72
C TYR A 159 4.41 -30.51 21.45
N ASP A 160 3.35 -30.47 22.25
CA ASP A 160 2.80 -31.65 22.96
C ASP A 160 2.34 -32.74 21.97
N LYS A 161 1.55 -32.36 20.97
CA LYS A 161 1.04 -33.27 19.94
C LYS A 161 2.11 -33.92 19.06
N VAL A 162 3.19 -33.22 18.81
CA VAL A 162 4.31 -33.72 17.97
C VAL A 162 5.36 -34.45 18.82
N GLY A 163 5.26 -34.37 20.13
CA GLY A 163 6.18 -35.01 21.07
C GLY A 163 7.52 -34.30 21.21
N PHE A 164 7.56 -32.97 20.95
CA PHE A 164 8.74 -32.19 21.21
C PHE A 164 8.88 -31.80 22.67
N LEU A 165 10.11 -31.78 23.16
CA LEU A 165 10.38 -31.28 24.51
C LEU A 165 10.10 -29.77 24.59
N ALA A 166 9.38 -29.35 25.62
CA ALA A 166 9.17 -27.95 25.88
C ALA A 166 10.51 -27.23 26.10
N PRO A 167 10.72 -26.02 25.54
CA PRO A 167 11.93 -25.25 25.81
C PRO A 167 12.05 -24.94 27.29
N LYS A 168 13.23 -25.14 27.87
CA LYS A 168 13.51 -24.69 29.25
C LYS A 168 13.38 -23.17 29.28
N ARG A 169 12.53 -22.66 30.18
CA ARG A 169 12.40 -21.24 30.47
C ARG A 169 13.61 -20.73 31.25
#